data_f99c96261e7a9e7832d0863b9a2f9023
#
_entry.id   f99c96261e7a9e7832d0863b9a2f9023
#
_cell.length_a   1.000
_cell.length_b   1.000
_cell.length_c   1.000
_cell.angle_alpha   90.00
_cell.angle_beta   90.00
_cell.angle_gamma   90.00
#
_symmetry.space_group_name_H-M   'P 1'
#
loop_
_entity.id
_entity.type
_entity.pdbx_description
1 polymer ?
#
loop_
_entity_poly.entity_id
_entity_poly.type
_entity_poly.pdbx_seq_one_letter_code
_entity_poly.pdbx_strand_id
1 'polypeptide(L)'
;SEWEDWIDNDEIGKIAFQFGTRPLLTKESPIPEAWKKKLMTIKKGEVSLHRFSPTGFYSSAVKNKFLLELEERSQRQTPFLKEQTNEFNEKIEIGPRKRAFYVKNCDKLRIVEWIKKGFSKPMTTPNNTLIWVTIKKASQIVKDQIDCMGCLSQCLFSNWSQEEGGTTGKKADPRSFCIQKTLQKISHGLSSLENELMFAGHSVYRFAMDPFYKGGFIPKVNQLVD
;
A
#
# COMPACT_ATOMS: atom_id res chain seq x y z
N SER A 1 -11.50 -18.97 26.66
CA SER A 1 -10.77 -18.23 25.59
C SER A 1 -9.76 -17.29 26.21
N GLU A 2 -8.78 -16.82 25.45
CA GLU A 2 -7.76 -15.83 25.93
C GLU A 2 -8.41 -14.52 26.45
N TRP A 3 -9.68 -14.32 26.27
CA TRP A 3 -10.40 -13.08 26.55
C TRP A 3 -11.40 -13.19 27.71
N GLU A 4 -11.58 -14.38 28.30
CA GLU A 4 -12.54 -14.59 29.40
C GLU A 4 -12.18 -13.74 30.62
N ASP A 5 -10.89 -13.63 30.95
CA ASP A 5 -10.40 -12.80 32.04
C ASP A 5 -10.55 -11.29 31.83
N TRP A 6 -10.89 -10.87 30.59
CA TRP A 6 -11.04 -9.46 30.23
C TRP A 6 -12.51 -9.05 30.12
N ILE A 7 -13.39 -10.01 29.79
CA ILE A 7 -14.82 -9.80 29.71
C ILE A 7 -15.36 -9.70 31.14
N ASP A 8 -16.22 -8.72 31.39
CA ASP A 8 -16.84 -8.46 32.70
C ASP A 8 -15.82 -8.14 33.83
N ASN A 9 -14.67 -7.62 33.49
CA ASN A 9 -13.66 -7.17 34.43
C ASN A 9 -13.88 -5.69 34.80
N ASP A 10 -14.29 -5.44 36.02
CA ASP A 10 -14.62 -4.07 36.49
C ASP A 10 -13.41 -3.11 36.47
N GLU A 11 -12.17 -3.62 36.58
CA GLU A 11 -10.96 -2.79 36.51
C GLU A 11 -10.66 -2.30 35.09
N ILE A 12 -11.02 -3.08 34.07
CA ILE A 12 -10.80 -2.76 32.66
C ILE A 12 -11.99 -1.99 32.08
N GLY A 13 -13.19 -2.21 32.62
CA GLY A 13 -14.42 -1.62 32.14
C GLY A 13 -15.01 -2.33 30.91
N LYS A 14 -15.80 -1.61 30.12
CA LYS A 14 -16.47 -2.19 28.95
C LYS A 14 -15.48 -2.46 27.81
N ILE A 15 -15.52 -3.70 27.31
CA ILE A 15 -14.69 -4.15 26.19
C ILE A 15 -15.50 -4.21 24.90
N ALA A 16 -14.90 -3.77 23.81
CA ALA A 16 -15.45 -3.94 22.46
C ALA A 16 -14.40 -4.66 21.58
N PHE A 17 -14.86 -5.54 20.71
CA PHE A 17 -14.02 -6.26 19.76
C PHE A 17 -14.16 -5.65 18.36
N GLN A 18 -13.02 -5.42 17.70
CA GLN A 18 -12.98 -5.00 16.31
C GLN A 18 -12.43 -6.13 15.43
N PHE A 19 -13.25 -6.60 14.50
CA PHE A 19 -12.87 -7.62 13.54
C PHE A 19 -12.50 -6.99 12.20
N GLY A 20 -11.23 -7.13 11.76
CA GLY A 20 -10.76 -6.66 10.45
C GLY A 20 -10.74 -7.78 9.40
N THR A 21 -9.99 -8.85 9.65
CA THR A 21 -9.77 -9.92 8.66
C THR A 21 -10.84 -11.02 8.71
N ARG A 22 -11.44 -11.31 9.86
CA ARG A 22 -12.50 -12.34 9.98
C ARG A 22 -13.66 -12.10 9.03
N PRO A 23 -14.25 -10.89 8.89
CA PRO A 23 -15.31 -10.63 7.94
C PRO A 23 -14.95 -10.90 6.48
N LEU A 24 -13.66 -10.82 6.13
CA LEU A 24 -13.19 -11.19 4.79
C LEU A 24 -13.30 -12.69 4.54
N LEU A 25 -13.23 -13.52 5.60
CA LEU A 25 -13.32 -14.99 5.54
C LEU A 25 -14.76 -15.47 5.75
N THR A 26 -15.73 -14.82 5.13
CA THR A 26 -17.14 -15.24 5.12
C THR A 26 -17.59 -15.58 3.71
N LYS A 27 -18.67 -16.35 3.60
CA LYS A 27 -19.28 -16.70 2.30
C LYS A 27 -19.77 -15.46 1.56
N GLU A 28 -20.30 -14.50 2.31
CA GLU A 28 -20.85 -13.25 1.78
C GLU A 28 -19.79 -12.23 1.37
N SER A 29 -18.56 -12.40 1.84
CA SER A 29 -17.47 -11.50 1.46
C SER A 29 -17.19 -11.57 -0.05
N PRO A 30 -17.12 -10.43 -0.76
CA PRO A 30 -16.92 -10.39 -2.21
C PRO A 30 -15.47 -10.66 -2.64
N ILE A 31 -14.51 -10.85 -1.72
CA ILE A 31 -13.14 -11.18 -2.11
C ILE A 31 -13.09 -12.56 -2.78
N PRO A 32 -12.18 -12.75 -3.77
CA PRO A 32 -12.05 -14.02 -4.48
C PRO A 32 -11.78 -15.19 -3.54
N GLU A 33 -12.31 -16.36 -3.84
CA GLU A 33 -12.08 -17.59 -3.08
C GLU A 33 -10.58 -17.91 -2.92
N ALA A 34 -9.78 -17.59 -3.94
CA ALA A 34 -8.32 -17.75 -3.86
C ALA A 34 -7.70 -16.86 -2.75
N TRP A 35 -8.26 -15.67 -2.49
CA TRP A 35 -7.82 -14.83 -1.39
C TRP A 35 -8.20 -15.43 -0.03
N LYS A 36 -9.42 -15.93 0.11
CA LYS A 36 -9.88 -16.59 1.34
C LYS A 36 -8.97 -17.77 1.67
N LYS A 37 -8.68 -18.63 0.69
CA LYS A 37 -7.75 -19.76 0.85
C LYS A 37 -6.35 -19.31 1.24
N LYS A 38 -5.82 -18.24 0.59
CA LYS A 38 -4.49 -17.69 0.94
C LYS A 38 -4.47 -17.17 2.38
N LEU A 39 -5.50 -16.42 2.81
CA LEU A 39 -5.59 -15.91 4.18
C LEU A 39 -5.56 -17.01 5.24
N MET A 40 -6.17 -18.15 4.99
CA MET A 40 -6.15 -19.31 5.88
C MET A 40 -4.82 -20.08 5.92
N THR A 41 -3.93 -19.84 4.96
CA THR A 41 -2.64 -20.54 4.84
C THR A 41 -1.43 -19.64 5.13
N ILE A 42 -1.66 -18.38 5.49
CA ILE A 42 -0.58 -17.42 5.81
C ILE A 42 0.18 -17.86 7.04
N LYS A 43 1.50 -17.81 6.97
CA LYS A 43 2.41 -18.09 8.08
C LYS A 43 2.80 -16.81 8.82
N LYS A 44 3.29 -16.97 10.07
CA LYS A 44 3.87 -15.88 10.82
C LYS A 44 5.01 -15.23 10.03
N GLY A 45 4.98 -13.88 9.92
CA GLY A 45 5.98 -13.12 9.16
C GLY A 45 5.62 -12.85 7.70
N GLU A 46 4.56 -13.45 7.14
CA GLU A 46 4.09 -13.19 5.77
C GLU A 46 3.17 -11.95 5.67
N VAL A 47 2.90 -11.26 6.76
CA VAL A 47 2.20 -9.97 6.81
C VAL A 47 3.17 -8.87 7.21
N SER A 48 3.16 -7.76 6.51
CA SER A 48 3.97 -6.57 6.79
C SER A 48 3.09 -5.42 7.23
N LEU A 49 3.58 -4.66 8.21
CA LEU A 49 3.02 -3.37 8.61
C LEU A 49 3.81 -2.26 7.90
N HIS A 50 3.12 -1.37 7.19
CA HIS A 50 3.76 -0.33 6.38
C HIS A 50 2.94 0.96 6.34
N ARG A 51 3.56 2.07 5.88
CA ARG A 51 2.95 3.39 5.75
C ARG A 51 2.74 3.81 4.28
N PHE A 52 2.47 2.89 3.37
CA PHE A 52 2.17 3.20 1.96
C PHE A 52 0.70 3.59 1.74
N SER A 53 -0.10 3.56 2.78
CA SER A 53 -1.48 4.05 2.74
C SER A 53 -1.50 5.51 2.29
N PRO A 54 -2.42 5.89 1.40
CA PRO A 54 -2.54 7.26 0.92
C PRO A 54 -2.97 8.26 2.00
N THR A 55 -3.47 7.77 3.12
CA THR A 55 -3.81 8.59 4.31
C THR A 55 -2.64 8.78 5.27
N GLY A 56 -1.50 8.09 5.04
CA GLY A 56 -0.32 8.15 5.88
C GLY A 56 -0.38 7.30 7.14
N PHE A 57 -1.48 6.60 7.41
CA PHE A 57 -1.60 5.67 8.52
C PHE A 57 -0.92 4.33 8.22
N TYR A 58 -0.54 3.64 9.29
CA TYR A 58 -0.03 2.28 9.17
C TYR A 58 -1.13 1.33 8.69
N SER A 59 -0.78 0.45 7.77
CA SER A 59 -1.64 -0.58 7.21
C SER A 59 -0.92 -1.92 7.16
N SER A 60 -1.64 -3.00 7.39
CA SER A 60 -1.12 -4.36 7.29
C SER A 60 -1.59 -5.04 6.03
N ALA A 61 -0.68 -5.69 5.31
CA ALA A 61 -0.98 -6.48 4.12
C ALA A 61 -0.06 -7.69 3.97
N VAL A 62 -0.51 -8.65 3.20
CA VAL A 62 0.29 -9.83 2.84
C VAL A 62 1.49 -9.42 2.00
N LYS A 63 2.65 -9.98 2.31
CA LYS A 63 3.88 -9.82 1.54
C LYS A 63 3.78 -10.60 0.23
N ASN A 64 3.09 -10.00 -0.73
CA ASN A 64 3.01 -10.50 -2.09
C ASN A 64 3.86 -9.62 -3.04
N LYS A 65 3.87 -9.95 -4.31
CA LYS A 65 4.65 -9.21 -5.32
C LYS A 65 4.30 -7.72 -5.37
N PHE A 66 3.03 -7.38 -5.19
CA PHE A 66 2.58 -5.98 -5.17
C PHE A 66 3.21 -5.19 -4.01
N LEU A 67 3.16 -5.74 -2.79
CA LEU A 67 3.71 -5.06 -1.61
C LEU A 67 5.23 -4.96 -1.68
N LEU A 68 5.92 -6.03 -2.09
CA LEU A 68 7.38 -6.02 -2.27
C LEU A 68 7.81 -4.97 -3.29
N GLU A 69 7.08 -4.82 -4.40
CA GLU A 69 7.36 -3.77 -5.39
C GLU A 69 7.17 -2.36 -4.83
N LEU A 70 6.16 -2.14 -3.95
CA LEU A 70 5.98 -0.86 -3.27
C LEU A 70 7.14 -0.54 -2.32
N GLU A 71 7.59 -1.53 -1.55
CA GLU A 71 8.73 -1.40 -0.64
C GLU A 71 10.01 -1.06 -1.40
N GLU A 72 10.34 -1.81 -2.45
CA GLU A 72 11.50 -1.54 -3.31
C GLU A 72 11.41 -0.16 -3.98
N ARG A 73 10.24 0.24 -4.45
CA ARG A 73 10.01 1.56 -5.04
C ARG A 73 10.28 2.66 -4.03
N SER A 74 9.84 2.49 -2.81
CA SER A 74 10.08 3.45 -1.72
C SER A 74 11.57 3.54 -1.34
N GLN A 75 12.32 2.45 -1.46
CA GLN A 75 13.77 2.43 -1.20
C GLN A 75 14.59 3.13 -2.29
N ARG A 76 14.10 3.13 -3.55
CA ARG A 76 14.75 3.87 -4.65
C ARG A 76 14.40 5.36 -4.60
N GLN A 77 14.74 6.00 -3.50
CA GLN A 77 14.42 7.39 -3.20
C GLN A 77 15.69 8.18 -2.88
N THR A 78 15.77 9.41 -3.42
CA THR A 78 16.86 10.34 -3.15
C THR A 78 16.33 11.75 -2.89
N PRO A 79 16.88 12.48 -1.93
CA PRO A 79 16.62 13.92 -1.81
C PRO A 79 17.22 14.65 -2.99
N PHE A 80 16.67 15.82 -3.33
CA PHE A 80 17.17 16.68 -4.39
C PHE A 80 16.88 18.15 -4.11
N LEU A 81 17.66 19.01 -4.73
CA LEU A 81 17.39 20.45 -4.82
C LEU A 81 17.28 20.88 -6.30
N LYS A 82 16.62 22.00 -6.54
CA LYS A 82 16.57 22.65 -7.86
C LYS A 82 17.79 23.49 -8.15
N GLU A 83 18.49 23.92 -7.11
CA GLU A 83 19.68 24.75 -7.15
C GLU A 83 20.87 24.01 -6.55
N GLN A 84 22.05 24.29 -7.04
CA GLN A 84 23.30 23.71 -6.57
C GLN A 84 23.67 24.28 -5.19
N THR A 85 24.10 23.42 -4.29
CA THR A 85 24.66 23.76 -2.99
C THR A 85 25.93 22.97 -2.73
N ASN A 86 26.66 23.27 -1.65
CA ASN A 86 27.84 22.51 -1.27
C ASN A 86 27.55 21.03 -1.00
N GLU A 87 26.37 20.72 -0.47
CA GLU A 87 25.94 19.35 -0.16
C GLU A 87 25.31 18.64 -1.38
N PHE A 88 24.52 19.37 -2.19
CA PHE A 88 23.84 18.90 -3.39
C PHE A 88 24.56 19.46 -4.62
N ASN A 89 25.73 18.91 -4.90
CA ASN A 89 26.65 19.41 -5.91
C ASN A 89 26.67 18.61 -7.22
N GLU A 90 26.04 17.44 -7.25
CA GLU A 90 26.00 16.58 -8.43
C GLU A 90 24.77 16.84 -9.28
N LYS A 91 24.98 17.35 -10.49
CA LYS A 91 23.93 17.64 -11.45
C LYS A 91 23.44 16.36 -12.13
N ILE A 92 22.11 16.17 -12.18
CA ILE A 92 21.43 15.15 -12.96
C ILE A 92 20.45 15.84 -13.90
N GLU A 93 20.51 15.52 -15.17
CA GLU A 93 19.60 16.04 -16.19
C GLU A 93 18.55 14.96 -16.54
N ILE A 94 17.27 15.33 -16.50
CA ILE A 94 16.17 14.40 -16.63
C ILE A 94 15.18 14.86 -17.70
N GLY A 95 14.78 13.90 -18.54
CA GLY A 95 13.77 14.07 -19.57
C GLY A 95 14.23 14.85 -20.79
N PRO A 96 13.34 14.98 -21.83
CA PRO A 96 13.71 15.61 -23.10
C PRO A 96 14.11 17.09 -22.98
N ARG A 97 13.57 17.76 -21.94
CA ARG A 97 13.86 19.18 -21.65
C ARG A 97 15.10 19.37 -20.75
N LYS A 98 15.85 18.31 -20.49
CA LYS A 98 17.08 18.32 -19.66
C LYS A 98 16.92 19.14 -18.37
N ARG A 99 15.83 18.89 -17.62
CA ARG A 99 15.63 19.55 -16.32
C ARG A 99 16.74 19.14 -15.37
N ALA A 100 17.46 20.11 -14.85
CA ALA A 100 18.52 19.89 -13.88
C ALA A 100 17.94 19.68 -12.47
N PHE A 101 18.48 18.67 -11.79
CA PHE A 101 18.29 18.43 -10.36
C PHE A 101 19.66 18.20 -9.75
N TYR A 102 19.86 18.67 -8.54
CA TYR A 102 21.11 18.50 -7.81
C TYR A 102 20.88 17.49 -6.67
N VAL A 103 21.78 16.50 -6.62
CA VAL A 103 21.76 15.42 -5.62
C VAL A 103 23.10 15.39 -4.89
N LYS A 104 23.16 14.66 -3.79
CA LYS A 104 24.41 14.42 -3.07
C LYS A 104 25.32 13.49 -3.90
N ASN A 105 26.62 13.63 -3.75
CA ASN A 105 27.59 12.78 -4.45
C ASN A 105 27.37 11.27 -4.17
N CYS A 106 27.08 10.89 -2.92
CA CYS A 106 26.79 9.50 -2.56
C CYS A 106 25.53 8.94 -3.26
N ASP A 107 24.55 9.78 -3.58
CA ASP A 107 23.34 9.36 -4.26
C ASP A 107 23.51 9.22 -5.77
N LYS A 108 24.45 9.94 -6.38
CA LYS A 108 24.71 9.86 -7.82
C LYS A 108 25.06 8.44 -8.28
N LEU A 109 25.92 7.75 -7.54
CA LEU A 109 26.31 6.37 -7.87
C LEU A 109 25.11 5.42 -7.80
N ARG A 110 24.27 5.55 -6.78
CA ARG A 110 23.03 4.77 -6.63
C ARG A 110 22.06 5.03 -7.78
N ILE A 111 21.89 6.28 -8.16
CA ILE A 111 21.01 6.67 -9.28
C ILE A 111 21.52 6.07 -10.59
N VAL A 112 22.82 6.16 -10.88
CA VAL A 112 23.42 5.55 -12.08
C VAL A 112 23.18 4.04 -12.11
N GLU A 113 23.33 3.37 -10.98
CA GLU A 113 23.03 1.94 -10.86
C GLU A 113 21.55 1.63 -11.13
N TRP A 114 20.63 2.41 -10.55
CA TRP A 114 19.19 2.24 -10.82
C TRP A 114 18.83 2.47 -12.28
N ILE A 115 19.43 3.48 -12.93
CA ILE A 115 19.22 3.74 -14.35
C ILE A 115 19.72 2.56 -15.19
N LYS A 116 20.89 1.99 -14.89
CA LYS A 116 21.41 0.79 -15.56
C LYS A 116 20.47 -0.42 -15.39
N LYS A 117 19.77 -0.54 -14.23
CA LYS A 117 18.77 -1.56 -13.96
C LYS A 117 17.39 -1.26 -14.59
N GLY A 118 17.26 -0.18 -15.38
CA GLY A 118 16.02 0.21 -16.07
C GLY A 118 15.09 1.15 -15.30
N PHE A 119 15.47 1.58 -14.09
CA PHE A 119 14.71 2.56 -13.32
C PHE A 119 15.12 3.99 -13.72
N SER A 120 14.83 4.36 -14.96
CA SER A 120 15.31 5.61 -15.57
C SER A 120 14.35 6.79 -15.44
N LYS A 121 13.13 6.56 -14.89
CA LYS A 121 12.13 7.61 -14.79
C LYS A 121 11.98 8.09 -13.34
N PRO A 122 12.42 9.32 -13.01
CA PRO A 122 12.17 9.89 -11.69
C PRO A 122 10.75 10.45 -11.61
N MET A 123 10.18 10.33 -10.41
CA MET A 123 8.92 10.95 -10.02
C MET A 123 9.13 11.69 -8.69
N THR A 124 8.58 12.90 -8.58
CA THR A 124 8.68 13.69 -7.36
C THR A 124 7.64 13.25 -6.34
N THR A 125 8.04 13.21 -5.07
CA THR A 125 7.16 12.91 -3.93
C THR A 125 6.70 14.19 -3.23
N PRO A 126 5.67 14.15 -2.37
CA PRO A 126 5.28 15.29 -1.53
C PRO A 126 6.41 15.83 -0.64
N ASN A 127 7.34 14.97 -0.23
CA ASN A 127 8.46 15.33 0.65
C ASN A 127 9.67 15.91 -0.11
N ASN A 128 9.50 16.36 -1.34
CA ASN A 128 10.58 16.87 -2.20
C ASN A 128 11.75 15.90 -2.39
N THR A 129 11.44 14.63 -2.57
CA THR A 129 12.41 13.61 -2.98
C THR A 129 12.08 13.09 -4.37
N LEU A 130 13.03 12.44 -5.02
CA LEU A 130 12.83 11.70 -6.27
C LEU A 130 12.77 10.21 -5.97
N ILE A 131 11.75 9.54 -6.46
CA ILE A 131 11.76 8.08 -6.58
C ILE A 131 12.07 7.69 -8.02
N TRP A 132 12.76 6.57 -8.17
CA TRP A 132 13.21 6.07 -9.47
C TRP A 132 12.43 4.81 -9.84
N VAL A 133 11.75 4.85 -10.98
CA VAL A 133 10.89 3.78 -11.49
C VAL A 133 11.17 3.53 -12.97
N THR A 134 10.64 2.43 -13.51
CA THR A 134 10.65 2.21 -14.96
C THR A 134 9.68 3.16 -15.65
N ILE A 135 9.88 3.44 -16.93
CA ILE A 135 8.97 4.28 -17.74
C ILE A 135 7.55 3.69 -17.72
N LYS A 136 7.42 2.36 -17.88
CA LYS A 136 6.14 1.67 -17.85
C LYS A 136 5.42 1.85 -16.49
N LYS A 137 6.16 1.72 -15.39
CA LYS A 137 5.58 1.91 -14.04
C LYS A 137 5.19 3.37 -13.80
N ALA A 138 5.99 4.34 -14.24
CA ALA A 138 5.63 5.75 -14.13
C ALA A 138 4.32 6.07 -14.85
N SER A 139 4.16 5.57 -16.08
CA SER A 139 2.92 5.73 -16.86
C SER A 139 1.73 5.10 -16.16
N GLN A 140 1.91 3.90 -15.57
CA GLN A 140 0.85 3.24 -14.80
C GLN A 140 0.45 4.04 -13.56
N ILE A 141 1.43 4.54 -12.79
CA ILE A 141 1.15 5.37 -11.60
C ILE A 141 0.38 6.63 -11.98
N VAL A 142 0.82 7.33 -13.02
CA VAL A 142 0.13 8.55 -13.50
C VAL A 142 -1.30 8.24 -13.95
N LYS A 143 -1.49 7.15 -14.70
CA LYS A 143 -2.83 6.72 -15.13
C LYS A 143 -3.73 6.43 -13.91
N ASP A 144 -3.24 5.66 -12.95
CA ASP A 144 -4.00 5.33 -11.74
C ASP A 144 -4.37 6.59 -10.92
N GLN A 145 -3.49 7.60 -10.91
CA GLN A 145 -3.73 8.87 -10.24
C GLN A 145 -4.75 9.75 -10.97
N ILE A 146 -4.74 9.74 -12.30
CA ILE A 146 -5.73 10.46 -13.13
C ILE A 146 -7.11 9.81 -12.99
N ASP A 147 -7.16 8.48 -12.97
CA ASP A 147 -8.39 7.70 -12.80
C ASP A 147 -8.91 7.68 -11.34
N CYS A 148 -8.40 8.56 -10.47
CA CYS A 148 -8.84 8.67 -9.08
C CYS A 148 -10.28 9.17 -9.01
N MET A 149 -11.11 8.56 -8.15
CA MET A 149 -12.49 8.97 -7.94
C MET A 149 -12.67 10.11 -6.91
N GLY A 150 -11.58 10.61 -6.32
CA GLY A 150 -11.60 11.75 -5.40
C GLY A 150 -12.41 11.53 -4.13
N CYS A 151 -12.39 10.33 -3.57
CA CYS A 151 -13.24 9.94 -2.43
C CYS A 151 -12.83 10.56 -1.08
N LEU A 152 -11.61 11.07 -0.93
CA LEU A 152 -11.08 11.64 0.30
C LEU A 152 -10.18 12.85 0.01
N SER A 153 -10.51 14.00 0.59
CA SER A 153 -9.71 15.24 0.45
C SER A 153 -8.31 15.13 1.07
N GLN A 154 -8.13 14.29 2.08
CA GLN A 154 -6.83 14.09 2.75
C GLN A 154 -5.94 13.04 2.07
N CYS A 155 -6.43 12.39 1.00
CA CYS A 155 -5.71 11.34 0.31
C CYS A 155 -4.50 11.88 -0.46
N LEU A 156 -3.33 11.25 -0.27
CA LEU A 156 -2.08 11.58 -0.99
C LEU A 156 -1.90 10.80 -2.29
N PHE A 157 -2.83 9.90 -2.64
CA PHE A 157 -2.73 9.10 -3.87
C PHE A 157 -2.85 9.97 -5.12
N SER A 158 -3.76 10.95 -5.09
CA SER A 158 -3.98 11.92 -6.16
C SER A 158 -4.12 13.33 -5.56
N ASN A 159 -4.13 14.35 -6.38
CA ASN A 159 -4.40 15.73 -5.96
C ASN A 159 -5.86 16.16 -6.24
N TRP A 160 -6.75 15.21 -6.46
CA TRP A 160 -8.15 15.48 -6.78
C TRP A 160 -9.08 15.01 -5.67
N SER A 161 -10.16 15.77 -5.40
CA SER A 161 -11.23 15.44 -4.47
C SER A 161 -12.56 16.00 -4.95
N GLN A 162 -13.63 15.22 -4.81
CA GLN A 162 -14.99 15.67 -5.09
C GLN A 162 -15.47 16.73 -4.09
N GLU A 163 -15.09 16.58 -2.82
CA GLU A 163 -15.49 17.49 -1.74
C GLU A 163 -14.91 18.90 -1.93
N GLU A 164 -13.72 18.97 -2.50
CA GLU A 164 -13.02 20.23 -2.74
C GLU A 164 -13.25 20.78 -4.17
N GLY A 165 -14.13 20.16 -4.95
CA GLY A 165 -14.48 20.60 -6.28
C GLY A 165 -13.35 20.48 -7.32
N GLY A 166 -12.44 19.55 -7.14
CA GLY A 166 -11.35 19.27 -8.07
C GLY A 166 -10.01 19.03 -7.40
N THR A 167 -9.06 19.97 -7.49
CA THR A 167 -7.73 19.76 -6.90
C THR A 167 -7.67 20.13 -5.42
N THR A 168 -7.04 19.27 -4.62
CA THR A 168 -6.76 19.52 -3.19
C THR A 168 -5.55 20.46 -2.98
N GLY A 169 -4.84 20.86 -4.04
CA GLY A 169 -3.56 21.56 -3.96
C GLY A 169 -2.40 20.70 -3.44
N LYS A 170 -2.65 19.45 -3.04
CA LYS A 170 -1.63 18.54 -2.55
C LYS A 170 -0.93 17.84 -3.72
N LYS A 171 0.34 17.54 -3.52
CA LYS A 171 1.10 16.79 -4.51
C LYS A 171 0.81 15.30 -4.36
N ALA A 172 0.43 14.65 -5.47
CA ALA A 172 0.22 13.22 -5.51
C ALA A 172 1.49 12.43 -5.13
N ASP A 173 1.35 11.41 -4.29
CA ASP A 173 2.48 10.59 -3.86
C ASP A 173 2.60 9.30 -4.69
N PRO A 174 3.63 9.18 -5.54
CA PRO A 174 3.82 8.01 -6.37
C PRO A 174 4.26 6.75 -5.60
N ARG A 175 4.47 6.85 -4.28
CA ARG A 175 4.77 5.73 -3.38
C ARG A 175 3.52 5.10 -2.79
N SER A 176 2.39 5.79 -2.83
CA SER A 176 1.13 5.32 -2.25
C SER A 176 0.37 4.37 -3.18
N PHE A 177 -0.62 3.71 -2.63
CA PHE A 177 -1.57 2.87 -3.36
C PHE A 177 -3.01 3.35 -3.11
N CYS A 178 -3.95 2.91 -3.94
CA CYS A 178 -5.36 3.20 -3.78
C CYS A 178 -6.16 1.93 -3.47
N ILE A 179 -6.80 1.88 -2.31
CA ILE A 179 -7.68 0.79 -1.89
C ILE A 179 -8.87 0.63 -2.84
N GLN A 180 -9.46 1.75 -3.29
CA GLN A 180 -10.59 1.73 -4.21
C GLN A 180 -10.26 1.08 -5.55
N LYS A 181 -9.02 1.24 -6.05
CA LYS A 181 -8.57 0.54 -7.25
C LYS A 181 -8.54 -0.98 -7.07
N THR A 182 -8.11 -1.45 -5.91
CA THR A 182 -8.17 -2.88 -5.58
C THR A 182 -9.60 -3.38 -5.52
N LEU A 183 -10.49 -2.64 -4.85
CA LEU A 183 -11.91 -3.02 -4.74
C LEU A 183 -12.62 -3.02 -6.11
N GLN A 184 -12.32 -2.04 -6.98
CA GLN A 184 -12.82 -2.04 -8.36
C GLN A 184 -12.38 -3.30 -9.12
N LYS A 185 -11.11 -3.68 -9.03
CA LYS A 185 -10.62 -4.89 -9.70
C LYS A 185 -11.28 -6.16 -9.17
N ILE A 186 -11.54 -6.23 -7.87
CA ILE A 186 -12.29 -7.34 -7.27
C ILE A 186 -13.71 -7.39 -7.85
N SER A 187 -14.42 -6.27 -7.88
CA SER A 187 -15.79 -6.21 -8.39
C SER A 187 -15.91 -6.55 -9.87
N HIS A 188 -14.85 -6.31 -10.65
CA HIS A 188 -14.78 -6.66 -12.08
C HIS A 188 -14.16 -8.04 -12.34
N GLY A 189 -13.86 -8.83 -11.31
CA GLY A 189 -13.22 -10.14 -11.45
C GLY A 189 -11.77 -10.10 -11.97
N LEU A 190 -11.12 -8.94 -11.94
CA LEU A 190 -9.77 -8.70 -12.49
C LEU A 190 -8.66 -8.76 -11.44
N SER A 191 -8.99 -9.04 -10.18
CA SER A 191 -8.00 -9.07 -9.11
C SER A 191 -7.10 -10.30 -9.18
N SER A 192 -5.85 -10.15 -8.76
CA SER A 192 -4.90 -11.25 -8.62
C SER A 192 -4.22 -11.20 -7.25
N LEU A 193 -3.89 -12.38 -6.70
CA LEU A 193 -3.24 -12.51 -5.40
C LEU A 193 -1.88 -11.82 -5.33
N GLU A 194 -1.14 -11.79 -6.43
CA GLU A 194 0.23 -11.30 -6.47
C GLU A 194 0.33 -9.84 -6.89
N ASN A 195 -0.60 -9.35 -7.69
CA ASN A 195 -0.49 -8.02 -8.31
C ASN A 195 -1.40 -6.97 -7.68
N GLU A 196 -2.14 -7.33 -6.62
CA GLU A 196 -3.04 -6.43 -5.90
C GLU A 196 -2.72 -6.39 -4.41
N LEU A 197 -3.09 -5.29 -3.75
CA LEU A 197 -2.99 -5.18 -2.30
C LEU A 197 -3.92 -6.20 -1.64
N MET A 198 -3.34 -7.12 -0.87
CA MET A 198 -4.09 -8.13 -0.14
C MET A 198 -4.09 -7.76 1.35
N PHE A 199 -5.22 -7.24 1.81
CA PHE A 199 -5.37 -6.83 3.21
C PHE A 199 -5.32 -8.04 4.14
N ALA A 200 -4.59 -7.91 5.25
CA ALA A 200 -4.57 -8.90 6.30
C ALA A 200 -4.11 -8.26 7.62
N GLY A 201 -4.78 -8.58 8.71
CA GLY A 201 -4.32 -8.23 10.04
C GLY A 201 -3.05 -9.00 10.41
N HIS A 202 -2.24 -8.42 11.30
CA HIS A 202 -0.96 -9.03 11.70
C HIS A 202 -1.11 -10.47 12.24
N SER A 203 -2.22 -10.75 12.92
CA SER A 203 -2.49 -12.06 13.55
C SER A 203 -3.18 -13.07 12.63
N VAL A 204 -3.34 -12.77 11.34
CA VAL A 204 -4.05 -13.66 10.39
C VAL A 204 -3.47 -15.06 10.29
N TYR A 205 -2.15 -15.22 10.56
CA TYR A 205 -1.50 -16.54 10.58
C TYR A 205 -2.11 -17.51 11.61
N ARG A 206 -2.83 -17.01 12.63
CA ARG A 206 -3.52 -17.83 13.63
C ARG A 206 -4.73 -18.55 13.05
N PHE A 207 -5.29 -18.09 11.92
CA PHE A 207 -6.44 -18.75 11.30
C PHE A 207 -6.14 -20.16 10.81
N ALA A 208 -4.90 -20.45 10.43
CA ALA A 208 -4.47 -21.80 10.06
C ALA A 208 -4.62 -22.82 11.20
N MET A 209 -4.58 -22.33 12.47
CA MET A 209 -4.70 -23.13 13.69
C MET A 209 -6.07 -22.97 14.36
N ASP A 210 -6.91 -22.08 13.87
CA ASP A 210 -8.24 -21.81 14.44
C ASP A 210 -9.17 -22.99 14.12
N PRO A 211 -9.70 -23.68 15.14
CA PRO A 211 -10.62 -24.81 14.95
C PRO A 211 -11.82 -24.46 14.09
N PHE A 212 -12.26 -23.19 14.11
CA PHE A 212 -13.40 -22.68 13.35
C PHE A 212 -13.19 -22.76 11.81
N TYR A 213 -11.94 -22.63 11.36
CA TYR A 213 -11.58 -22.74 9.93
C TYR A 213 -11.00 -24.11 9.56
N LYS A 214 -11.10 -25.09 10.45
CA LYS A 214 -10.55 -26.43 10.21
C LYS A 214 -11.14 -27.06 8.93
N GLY A 215 -10.24 -27.65 8.14
CA GLY A 215 -10.64 -28.27 6.86
C GLY A 215 -11.01 -27.26 5.76
N GLY A 216 -10.66 -25.98 5.91
CA GLY A 216 -10.97 -24.93 4.94
C GLY A 216 -12.42 -24.44 4.98
N PHE A 217 -13.13 -24.69 6.10
CA PHE A 217 -14.50 -24.20 6.30
C PHE A 217 -14.53 -22.68 6.26
N ILE A 218 -15.45 -22.12 5.46
CA ILE A 218 -15.70 -20.67 5.39
C ILE A 218 -17.14 -20.44 5.89
N PRO A 219 -17.31 -19.73 7.02
CA PRO A 219 -18.62 -19.52 7.64
C PRO A 219 -19.47 -18.51 6.87
N LYS A 220 -20.76 -18.47 7.21
CA LYS A 220 -21.58 -17.30 6.94
C LYS A 220 -21.38 -16.23 8.03
N VAL A 221 -21.74 -14.97 7.73
CA VAL A 221 -21.60 -13.85 8.67
C VAL A 221 -22.30 -14.12 10.01
N ASN A 222 -23.52 -14.65 10.00
CA ASN A 222 -24.27 -14.97 11.22
C ASN A 222 -23.54 -15.99 12.11
N GLN A 223 -22.79 -16.91 11.54
CA GLN A 223 -21.99 -17.90 12.28
C GLN A 223 -20.73 -17.32 12.95
N LEU A 224 -20.36 -16.08 12.65
CA LEU A 224 -19.27 -15.37 13.32
C LEU A 224 -19.71 -14.63 14.59
N VAL A 225 -21.00 -14.38 14.73
CA VAL A 225 -21.58 -13.52 15.77
C VAL A 225 -22.24 -14.34 16.88
N ASP A 226 -22.69 -15.55 16.55
CA ASP A 226 -23.23 -16.52 17.48
C ASP A 226 -22.13 -17.28 18.21
#